data_e2132229c9811da07333e6698d5804cb
#
_entry.id   e2132229c9811da07333e6698d5804cb
#
_cell.length_a   1.000
_cell.length_b   1.000
_cell.length_c   1.000
_cell.angle_alpha   90.00
_cell.angle_beta   90.00
_cell.angle_gamma   90.00
#
_symmetry.space_group_name_H-M   'P 1'
#
loop_
_entity.id
_entity.type
_entity.pdbx_description
1 polymer ?
#
loop_
_entity_poly.entity_id
_entity_poly.type
_entity_poly.pdbx_seq_one_letter_code
_entity_poly.pdbx_strand_id
1 'polypeptide(L)'
;MTDVSMAIQPKSDQMNADDLIQPITAIIQQVDVKQTGEQPISVWLQGFPRPWKPCKSMARVLATAWGTDSSVWAGQGLTLYRDPSVRWAGVEVGGIRVSHMTGLQQPLSLSLTASRGKRKPFVVQPLNFQQQQPTQEF
;
A
#
# COMPACT_ATOMS: atom_id res chain seq x y z
N MET A 1 -29.25 24.31 4.61
CA MET A 1 -29.32 22.85 4.67
C MET A 1 -27.93 22.26 4.63
N THR A 2 -27.70 21.27 5.45
CA THR A 2 -26.39 20.64 5.49
C THR A 2 -26.38 19.41 4.60
N ASP A 3 -25.42 19.37 3.71
CA ASP A 3 -25.23 18.24 2.81
C ASP A 3 -24.38 17.18 3.52
N VAL A 4 -24.94 16.02 3.75
CA VAL A 4 -24.26 14.95 4.48
C VAL A 4 -23.24 14.22 3.62
N SER A 5 -23.19 14.49 2.31
CA SER A 5 -22.27 13.77 1.45
C SER A 5 -20.82 13.98 1.86
N MET A 6 -20.50 15.13 2.44
CA MET A 6 -19.13 15.39 2.92
C MET A 6 -18.76 14.48 4.08
N ALA A 7 -19.73 14.08 4.87
CA ALA A 7 -19.48 13.25 6.05
C ALA A 7 -19.27 11.78 5.67
N ILE A 8 -19.72 11.37 4.50
CA ILE A 8 -19.63 9.97 4.09
C ILE A 8 -18.64 9.76 2.97
N GLN A 9 -17.98 10.83 2.50
CA GLN A 9 -16.96 10.68 1.47
C GLN A 9 -15.70 10.07 2.06
N PRO A 10 -14.96 9.26 1.28
CA PRO A 10 -13.64 8.84 1.70
C PRO A 10 -12.72 10.05 1.89
N LYS A 11 -11.65 9.85 2.64
CA LYS A 11 -10.69 10.94 2.85
C LYS A 11 -10.13 11.39 1.52
N SER A 12 -10.17 12.70 1.26
CA SER A 12 -9.71 13.24 -0.01
C SER A 12 -8.20 13.46 -0.06
N ASP A 13 -7.50 13.38 1.08
CA ASP A 13 -6.08 13.62 1.16
C ASP A 13 -5.23 12.37 0.97
N GLN A 14 -5.86 11.23 0.72
CA GLN A 14 -5.11 9.98 0.55
C GLN A 14 -5.88 9.03 -0.36
N MET A 15 -5.12 8.07 -0.89
CA MET A 15 -5.71 6.99 -1.66
C MET A 15 -6.51 6.09 -0.73
N ASN A 16 -7.72 5.75 -1.12
CA ASN A 16 -8.60 4.90 -0.33
C ASN A 16 -8.74 3.52 -0.98
N ALA A 17 -9.08 2.53 -0.15
CA ALA A 17 -9.25 1.16 -0.67
C ALA A 17 -10.30 1.11 -1.76
N ASP A 18 -11.35 1.92 -1.64
CA ASP A 18 -12.42 1.94 -2.64
C ASP A 18 -11.96 2.49 -3.99
N ASP A 19 -10.81 3.18 -4.03
CA ASP A 19 -10.23 3.64 -5.29
C ASP A 19 -9.64 2.50 -6.09
N LEU A 20 -9.41 1.35 -5.47
CA LEU A 20 -8.77 0.21 -6.14
C LEU A 20 -9.82 -0.83 -6.52
N ILE A 21 -10.42 -0.63 -7.68
CA ILE A 21 -11.36 -1.60 -8.22
C ILE A 21 -10.63 -2.89 -8.57
N GLN A 22 -9.39 -2.73 -9.01
CA GLN A 22 -8.51 -3.84 -9.33
C GLN A 22 -7.10 -3.48 -8.88
N PRO A 23 -6.21 -4.48 -8.76
CA PRO A 23 -4.83 -4.17 -8.38
C PRO A 23 -4.19 -3.19 -9.34
N ILE A 24 -3.33 -2.34 -8.79
CA ILE A 24 -2.57 -1.38 -9.58
C ILE A 24 -1.08 -1.61 -9.34
N THR A 25 -0.29 -1.40 -10.39
CA THR A 25 1.17 -1.44 -10.30
C THR A 25 1.68 -0.05 -10.64
N ALA A 26 2.52 0.50 -9.78
CA ALA A 26 2.98 1.86 -9.93
C ALA A 26 4.39 2.01 -9.40
N ILE A 27 5.03 3.12 -9.79
CA ILE A 27 6.38 3.47 -9.33
C ILE A 27 6.24 4.60 -8.33
N ILE A 28 7.01 4.51 -7.25
CA ILE A 28 7.00 5.53 -6.20
C ILE A 28 7.73 6.77 -6.72
N GLN A 29 7.04 7.89 -6.70
CA GLN A 29 7.58 9.17 -7.12
C GLN A 29 8.35 9.84 -5.99
N GLN A 30 7.77 9.86 -4.80
CA GLN A 30 8.42 10.41 -3.61
C GLN A 30 7.74 9.88 -2.36
N VAL A 31 8.42 10.00 -1.24
CA VAL A 31 7.92 9.58 0.06
C VAL A 31 8.10 10.74 1.03
N ASP A 32 7.02 11.11 1.70
CA ASP A 32 7.06 12.11 2.75
C ASP A 32 6.85 11.43 4.09
N VAL A 33 7.62 11.82 5.09
CA VAL A 33 7.53 11.24 6.42
C VAL A 33 7.29 12.37 7.41
N LYS A 34 6.24 12.22 8.23
CA LYS A 34 5.94 13.17 9.29
C LYS A 34 6.35 12.56 10.61
N GLN A 35 6.69 13.43 11.57
CA GLN A 35 7.14 12.98 12.89
C GLN A 35 5.99 12.44 13.72
N THR A 36 4.77 12.86 13.46
CA THR A 36 3.62 12.53 14.29
C THR A 36 2.45 12.05 13.44
N GLY A 37 1.48 11.43 14.08
CA GLY A 37 0.27 10.99 13.44
C GLY A 37 0.20 9.47 13.33
N GLU A 38 -1.00 8.98 13.05
CA GLU A 38 -1.23 7.55 12.93
C GLU A 38 -0.70 7.00 11.62
N GLN A 39 -0.63 7.84 10.60
CA GLN A 39 -0.13 7.46 9.29
C GLN A 39 0.94 8.46 8.88
N PRO A 40 2.15 8.31 9.44
CA PRO A 40 3.19 9.31 9.24
C PRO A 40 3.82 9.27 7.86
N ILE A 41 3.62 8.19 7.09
CA ILE A 41 4.27 8.01 5.80
C ILE A 41 3.25 8.26 4.70
N SER A 42 3.64 9.10 3.72
CA SER A 42 2.85 9.33 2.52
C SER A 42 3.68 8.89 1.32
N VAL A 43 3.15 7.92 0.58
CA VAL A 43 3.84 7.37 -0.59
C VAL A 43 3.12 7.90 -1.83
N TRP A 44 3.83 8.75 -2.58
CA TRP A 44 3.28 9.34 -3.81
C TRP A 44 3.64 8.46 -4.99
N LEU A 45 2.64 8.02 -5.72
CA LEU A 45 2.80 7.12 -6.85
C LEU A 45 2.65 7.89 -8.15
N GLN A 46 3.50 7.57 -9.14
CA GLN A 46 3.42 8.20 -10.45
C GLN A 46 2.05 7.91 -11.07
N GLY A 47 1.41 8.96 -11.56
CA GLY A 47 0.12 8.82 -12.23
C GLY A 47 -1.08 8.86 -11.32
N PHE A 48 -0.89 9.02 -10.01
CA PHE A 48 -2.00 9.04 -9.07
C PHE A 48 -2.02 10.37 -8.33
N PRO A 49 -3.21 10.98 -8.19
CA PRO A 49 -3.30 12.34 -7.62
C PRO A 49 -3.17 12.41 -6.11
N ARG A 50 -3.33 11.28 -5.42
CA ARG A 50 -3.31 11.26 -3.96
C ARG A 50 -2.33 10.21 -3.47
N PRO A 51 -1.66 10.46 -2.33
CA PRO A 51 -0.68 9.51 -1.83
C PRO A 51 -1.36 8.31 -1.15
N TRP A 52 -0.65 7.20 -1.14
CA TRP A 52 -1.02 6.06 -0.32
C TRP A 52 -0.34 6.23 1.04
N LYS A 53 -1.13 6.13 2.11
CA LYS A 53 -0.61 6.21 3.47
C LYS A 53 -0.69 4.82 4.08
N PRO A 54 0.42 4.07 4.05
CA PRO A 54 0.39 2.70 4.56
C PRO A 54 0.14 2.65 6.05
N CYS A 55 -0.58 1.63 6.49
CA CYS A 55 -0.72 1.34 7.91
C CYS A 55 0.61 0.78 8.44
N LYS A 56 0.69 0.61 9.76
CA LYS A 56 1.95 0.16 10.37
C LYS A 56 2.42 -1.17 9.81
N SER A 57 1.51 -2.10 9.56
CA SER A 57 1.88 -3.41 9.01
C SER A 57 2.49 -3.27 7.62
N MET A 58 1.88 -2.45 6.78
CA MET A 58 2.39 -2.24 5.43
C MET A 58 3.69 -1.45 5.45
N ALA A 59 3.80 -0.46 6.33
CA ALA A 59 5.05 0.28 6.47
C ALA A 59 6.19 -0.66 6.86
N ARG A 60 5.90 -1.64 7.72
CA ARG A 60 6.91 -2.64 8.12
C ARG A 60 7.32 -3.50 6.93
N VAL A 61 6.36 -3.87 6.07
CA VAL A 61 6.66 -4.62 4.86
C VAL A 61 7.62 -3.84 3.97
N LEU A 62 7.32 -2.57 3.74
CA LEU A 62 8.16 -1.72 2.89
C LEU A 62 9.56 -1.58 3.49
N ALA A 63 9.65 -1.34 4.79
CA ALA A 63 10.93 -1.16 5.45
C ALA A 63 11.74 -2.46 5.46
N THR A 64 11.07 -3.60 5.60
CA THR A 64 11.77 -4.88 5.57
C THR A 64 12.35 -5.16 4.19
N ALA A 65 11.61 -4.80 3.15
CA ALA A 65 12.05 -5.06 1.78
C ALA A 65 13.13 -4.07 1.33
N TRP A 66 12.98 -2.79 1.67
CA TRP A 66 13.80 -1.71 1.11
C TRP A 66 14.65 -0.98 2.14
N GLY A 67 14.50 -1.30 3.42
CA GLY A 67 15.23 -0.61 4.48
C GLY A 67 14.44 0.56 5.04
N THR A 68 14.98 1.15 6.10
CA THR A 68 14.28 2.21 6.83
C THR A 68 14.56 3.61 6.28
N ASP A 69 15.44 3.72 5.30
CA ASP A 69 15.74 5.00 4.66
C ASP A 69 14.74 5.22 3.54
N SER A 70 13.77 6.10 3.75
CA SER A 70 12.70 6.31 2.77
C SER A 70 13.21 6.92 1.46
N SER A 71 14.40 7.51 1.46
CA SER A 71 14.93 8.10 0.23
C SER A 71 15.22 7.04 -0.83
N VAL A 72 15.46 5.79 -0.44
CA VAL A 72 15.69 4.73 -1.41
C VAL A 72 14.40 4.09 -1.91
N TRP A 73 13.26 4.46 -1.33
CA TRP A 73 11.97 3.95 -1.79
C TRP A 73 11.53 4.62 -3.09
N ALA A 74 11.95 5.85 -3.33
CA ALA A 74 11.61 6.54 -4.58
C ALA A 74 12.25 5.79 -5.75
N GLY A 75 11.48 5.58 -6.80
CA GLY A 75 11.93 4.82 -7.95
C GLY A 75 11.61 3.33 -7.87
N GLN A 76 11.25 2.84 -6.69
CA GLN A 76 10.83 1.44 -6.56
C GLN A 76 9.40 1.29 -7.01
N GLY A 77 9.06 0.08 -7.43
CA GLY A 77 7.71 -0.23 -7.88
C GLY A 77 7.02 -1.19 -6.94
N LEU A 78 5.70 -1.15 -6.96
CA LEU A 78 4.89 -2.05 -6.15
C LEU A 78 3.53 -2.24 -6.79
N THR A 79 2.87 -3.31 -6.35
CA THR A 79 1.48 -3.58 -6.74
C THR A 79 0.64 -3.52 -5.50
N LEU A 80 -0.39 -2.68 -5.54
CA LEU A 80 -1.34 -2.52 -4.45
C LEU A 80 -2.67 -3.13 -4.82
N TYR A 81 -3.37 -3.65 -3.82
CA TYR A 81 -4.69 -4.21 -4.03
C TYR A 81 -5.57 -3.93 -2.82
N ARG A 82 -6.87 -4.02 -3.04
CA ARG A 82 -7.85 -3.84 -1.97
C ARG A 82 -8.10 -5.18 -1.29
N ASP A 83 -7.89 -5.19 0.02
CA ASP A 83 -8.17 -6.36 0.83
C ASP A 83 -9.48 -6.11 1.59
N PRO A 84 -10.57 -6.78 1.21
CA PRO A 84 -11.85 -6.50 1.86
C PRO A 84 -11.93 -6.98 3.30
N SER A 85 -11.00 -7.83 3.73
CA SER A 85 -11.03 -8.36 5.09
C SER A 85 -10.41 -7.42 6.11
N VAL A 86 -9.81 -6.31 5.69
CA VAL A 86 -9.22 -5.36 6.63
C VAL A 86 -10.32 -4.70 7.43
N ARG A 87 -10.15 -4.69 8.76
CA ARG A 87 -11.17 -4.17 9.67
C ARG A 87 -10.70 -2.91 10.36
N TRP A 88 -11.66 -2.08 10.67
CA TRP A 88 -11.46 -0.91 11.49
C TRP A 88 -12.61 -0.85 12.47
N ALA A 89 -12.28 -0.80 13.77
CA ALA A 89 -13.30 -0.79 14.84
C ALA A 89 -14.27 -1.96 14.72
N GLY A 90 -13.78 -3.12 14.31
CA GLY A 90 -14.60 -4.33 14.21
C GLY A 90 -15.41 -4.46 12.94
N VAL A 91 -15.33 -3.46 12.05
CA VAL A 91 -16.09 -3.45 10.80
C VAL A 91 -15.13 -3.69 9.64
N GLU A 92 -15.53 -4.56 8.72
CA GLU A 92 -14.73 -4.81 7.51
C GLU A 92 -14.90 -3.66 6.54
N VAL A 93 -13.93 -2.76 6.53
CA VAL A 93 -13.98 -1.57 5.70
C VAL A 93 -13.09 -1.67 4.47
N GLY A 94 -12.23 -2.70 4.44
CA GLY A 94 -11.26 -2.83 3.37
C GLY A 94 -10.02 -2.00 3.63
N GLY A 95 -8.92 -2.42 3.06
CA GLY A 95 -7.65 -1.71 3.20
C GLY A 95 -6.76 -1.99 2.02
N ILE A 96 -5.74 -1.15 1.86
CA ILE A 96 -4.78 -1.28 0.76
C ILE A 96 -3.58 -2.08 1.25
N ARG A 97 -3.22 -3.11 0.50
CA ARG A 97 -2.08 -3.95 0.82
C ARG A 97 -1.20 -4.12 -0.39
N VAL A 98 0.06 -4.49 -0.13
CA VAL A 98 1.06 -4.71 -1.17
C VAL A 98 1.12 -6.19 -1.50
N SER A 99 1.03 -6.53 -2.79
CA SER A 99 1.16 -7.91 -3.23
C SER A 99 2.51 -8.19 -3.87
N HIS A 100 3.12 -7.18 -4.49
CA HIS A 100 4.38 -7.34 -5.22
C HIS A 100 5.24 -6.11 -4.99
N MET A 101 6.56 -6.31 -4.95
CA MET A 101 7.53 -5.22 -4.79
C MET A 101 8.76 -5.51 -5.62
N THR A 102 9.34 -4.45 -6.20
CA THR A 102 10.62 -4.58 -6.89
C THR A 102 11.75 -4.76 -5.87
N GLY A 103 12.89 -5.23 -6.34
CA GLY A 103 14.05 -5.40 -5.50
C GLY A 103 14.11 -6.68 -4.70
N LEU A 104 13.08 -7.51 -4.79
CA LEU A 104 13.06 -8.80 -4.12
C LEU A 104 13.59 -9.87 -5.07
N GLN A 105 14.47 -10.71 -4.58
CA GLN A 105 14.99 -11.84 -5.36
C GLN A 105 14.14 -13.09 -5.15
N GLN A 106 13.38 -13.10 -4.07
CA GLN A 106 12.51 -14.21 -3.74
C GLN A 106 11.33 -13.66 -2.94
N PRO A 107 10.26 -14.44 -2.77
CA PRO A 107 9.14 -13.98 -1.98
C PRO A 107 9.56 -13.59 -0.57
N LEU A 108 9.01 -12.49 -0.09
CA LEU A 108 9.26 -11.98 1.25
C LEU A 108 8.09 -12.38 2.14
N SER A 109 8.37 -13.08 3.22
CA SER A 109 7.34 -13.51 4.15
C SER A 109 7.53 -12.83 5.49
N LEU A 110 6.47 -12.20 5.98
CA LEU A 110 6.48 -11.55 7.28
C LEU A 110 5.31 -12.06 8.11
N SER A 111 5.52 -12.12 9.41
CA SER A 111 4.45 -12.47 10.33
C SER A 111 3.77 -11.17 10.77
N LEU A 112 2.54 -10.98 10.34
CA LEU A 112 1.78 -9.78 10.67
C LEU A 112 0.63 -10.13 11.60
N THR A 113 0.25 -9.17 12.43
CA THR A 113 -0.90 -9.33 13.32
C THR A 113 -2.18 -9.27 12.50
N ALA A 114 -2.92 -10.38 12.44
CA ALA A 114 -4.17 -10.44 11.71
C ALA A 114 -5.34 -10.04 12.60
N SER A 115 -5.26 -10.38 13.89
CA SER A 115 -6.23 -9.98 14.87
C SER A 115 -5.53 -10.04 16.22
N ARG A 116 -6.22 -9.59 17.28
CA ARG A 116 -5.61 -9.53 18.59
C ARG A 116 -5.04 -10.90 18.97
N GLY A 117 -3.74 -10.93 19.25
CA GLY A 117 -3.07 -12.13 19.70
C GLY A 117 -2.82 -13.18 18.63
N LYS A 118 -3.16 -12.90 17.38
CA LYS A 118 -2.97 -13.86 16.30
C LYS A 118 -2.11 -13.25 15.22
N ARG A 119 -1.23 -14.07 14.67
CA ARG A 119 -0.35 -13.66 13.58
C ARG A 119 -0.52 -14.60 12.41
N LYS A 120 -0.41 -14.05 11.22
CA LYS A 120 -0.48 -14.81 9.98
C LYS A 120 0.68 -14.40 9.09
N PRO A 121 1.20 -15.35 8.29
CA PRO A 121 2.22 -14.96 7.32
C PRO A 121 1.62 -14.07 6.25
N PHE A 122 2.38 -13.06 5.87
CA PHE A 122 2.02 -12.18 4.78
C PHE A 122 3.15 -12.26 3.76
N VAL A 123 2.83 -12.65 2.55
CA VAL A 123 3.83 -12.92 1.53
C VAL A 123 3.74 -11.87 0.44
N VAL A 124 4.89 -11.28 0.11
CA VAL A 124 5.01 -10.31 -0.98
C VAL A 124 5.86 -10.96 -2.06
N GLN A 125 5.36 -10.92 -3.29
CA GLN A 125 6.05 -11.53 -4.42
C GLN A 125 7.00 -10.53 -5.07
N PRO A 126 8.08 -11.01 -5.68
CA PRO A 126 8.93 -10.12 -6.46
C PRO A 126 8.18 -9.53 -7.64
N LEU A 127 8.41 -8.25 -7.89
CA LEU A 127 7.84 -7.56 -9.04
C LEU A 127 8.93 -7.28 -10.04
N ASN A 128 8.72 -7.70 -11.27
CA ASN A 128 9.65 -7.42 -12.34
C ASN A 128 8.89 -6.70 -13.44
N PHE A 129 9.18 -5.41 -13.62
CA PHE A 129 8.45 -4.61 -14.60
C PHE A 129 8.60 -5.16 -16.01
N GLN A 130 9.75 -5.72 -16.33
CA GLN A 130 9.93 -6.28 -17.66
C GLN A 130 9.04 -7.50 -17.89
N GLN A 131 8.84 -8.31 -16.86
CA GLN A 131 7.96 -9.46 -16.94
C GLN A 131 6.50 -9.05 -16.89
N GLN A 132 6.21 -7.92 -16.29
CA GLN A 132 4.85 -7.41 -16.15
C GLN A 132 4.37 -6.70 -17.40
N GLN A 133 5.26 -6.33 -18.30
CA GLN A 133 4.86 -5.67 -19.52
C GLN A 133 4.02 -6.63 -20.35
N PRO A 134 2.95 -6.14 -20.85
CA PRO A 134 2.13 -6.96 -21.74
C PRO A 134 2.88 -7.30 -22.95
N THR A 135 3.07 -7.96 -23.28
CA THR A 135 3.83 -8.07 -24.17
C THR A 135 3.55 -8.38 -25.26
N GLN A 136 3.74 -7.92 -25.13
CA GLN A 136 3.72 -7.91 -25.71
C GLN A 136 3.52 -8.67 -26.47
N GLU A 137 3.06 -8.84 -26.67
CA GLU A 137 2.85 -9.33 -27.13
C GLU A 137 2.67 -9.44 -27.90
N PHE A 138 2.68 -9.60 -28.29
CA PHE A 138 2.54 -9.67 -28.88
C PHE A 138 2.28 -10.18 -29.42
#